data_ec0a86f44c1bdfe130d9587a965da728
#
_entry.id   ec0a86f44c1bdfe130d9587a965da728
#
_cell.length_a   1.000
_cell.length_b   1.000
_cell.length_c   1.000
_cell.angle_alpha   90.00
_cell.angle_beta   90.00
_cell.angle_gamma   90.00
#
_symmetry.space_group_name_H-M   'P 1'
#
loop_
_entity.id
_entity.type
_entity.pdbx_description
1 polymer ?
#
loop_
_entity_poly.entity_id
_entity_poly.type
_entity_poly.pdbx_seq_one_letter_code
_entity_poly.pdbx_strand_id
1 'polypeptide(L)'
;MLFRSDRAALEIASRVYNGNATPRHFLWWANPAVKGGEGHQSVFPPDVTAVFDHGKRAVSAFPIATGTYYKVDYSAGVDISRYKNVPVPTSYMAEKSQYDFVGAWCHDEDGGLLHVANHHIAPGKKQWSWGHSEFGQAWDKSLTDNNGPYIELMTGIFADNQPDFTWLDAYEEKRFEQYFLPYHSLGMVQNASRDAVIKLQRSDRGIEWGLYAISPLNGYRLAIREIGKCNALLDDAVALMPATAIQGVLHGINPDRLTIELSDADGRSEEHTSELQSRLHL
;
A
#
# COMPACT_ATOMS: atom_id res chain seq x y z
N MET A 1 15.28 -9.52 -16.59
CA MET A 1 14.18 -8.57 -16.34
C MET A 1 13.50 -8.33 -17.68
N LEU A 2 12.21 -8.63 -17.80
CA LEU A 2 11.43 -8.37 -19.00
C LEU A 2 10.62 -7.10 -18.75
N PHE A 3 10.90 -6.04 -19.48
CA PHE A 3 10.03 -4.86 -19.51
C PHE A 3 8.91 -5.12 -20.49
N ARG A 4 7.66 -5.04 -20.02
CA ARG A 4 6.47 -5.18 -20.85
C ARG A 4 5.89 -3.79 -21.09
N SER A 5 5.61 -3.47 -22.34
CA SER A 5 5.00 -2.18 -22.69
C SER A 5 3.49 -2.12 -22.40
N ASP A 6 2.90 -3.26 -22.03
CA ASP A 6 1.48 -3.41 -21.72
C ASP A 6 1.15 -3.26 -20.23
N ARG A 7 2.13 -2.95 -19.36
CA ARG A 7 1.92 -2.75 -17.93
C ARG A 7 2.80 -1.64 -17.35
N ALA A 8 2.22 -0.83 -16.48
CA ALA A 8 2.93 0.19 -15.70
C ALA A 8 3.42 -0.38 -14.36
N ALA A 9 4.13 -1.51 -14.38
CA ALA A 9 4.59 -2.21 -13.18
C ALA A 9 5.94 -2.89 -13.40
N LEU A 10 6.70 -3.03 -12.30
CA LEU A 10 7.77 -4.02 -12.18
C LEU A 10 7.20 -5.23 -11.44
N GLU A 11 7.27 -6.39 -12.07
CA GLU A 11 6.83 -7.67 -11.50
C GLU A 11 8.03 -8.53 -11.09
N ILE A 12 7.97 -9.10 -9.88
CA ILE A 12 8.88 -10.12 -9.40
C ILE A 12 8.08 -11.41 -9.19
N ALA A 13 8.23 -12.36 -10.10
CA ALA A 13 7.74 -13.73 -9.92
C ALA A 13 8.86 -14.60 -9.37
N SER A 14 8.65 -15.20 -8.21
CA SER A 14 9.65 -15.95 -7.47
C SER A 14 9.25 -17.40 -7.28
N ARG A 15 10.26 -18.26 -7.30
CA ARG A 15 10.14 -19.68 -7.01
C ARG A 15 11.23 -20.06 -6.02
N VAL A 16 10.83 -20.57 -4.86
CA VAL A 16 11.74 -21.07 -3.83
C VAL A 16 11.54 -22.57 -3.70
N TYR A 17 12.63 -23.34 -3.79
CA TYR A 17 12.61 -24.79 -3.75
C TYR A 17 13.61 -25.33 -2.72
N ASN A 18 13.16 -26.22 -1.84
CA ASN A 18 14.01 -26.95 -0.92
C ASN A 18 14.53 -28.25 -1.57
N GLY A 19 15.75 -28.25 -2.07
CA GLY A 19 16.39 -29.43 -2.67
C GLY A 19 16.90 -30.48 -1.67
N ASN A 20 16.59 -30.36 -0.36
CA ASN A 20 17.07 -31.27 0.68
C ASN A 20 15.98 -32.23 1.14
N ALA A 21 16.42 -33.38 1.65
CA ALA A 21 15.53 -34.40 2.25
C ALA A 21 15.04 -34.02 3.67
N THR A 22 15.35 -32.83 4.16
CA THR A 22 14.93 -32.32 5.48
C THR A 22 14.35 -30.93 5.33
N PRO A 23 13.39 -30.54 6.17
CA PRO A 23 12.83 -29.18 6.16
C PRO A 23 13.92 -28.10 6.30
N ARG A 24 13.72 -26.98 5.66
CA ARG A 24 14.56 -25.78 5.70
C ARG A 24 13.68 -24.57 5.94
N HIS A 25 14.18 -23.59 6.65
CA HIS A 25 13.54 -22.30 6.80
C HIS A 25 14.06 -21.30 5.76
N PHE A 26 13.24 -20.32 5.43
CA PHE A 26 13.62 -19.16 4.65
C PHE A 26 12.90 -17.90 5.15
N LEU A 27 13.46 -16.77 4.83
CA LEU A 27 12.91 -15.45 5.07
C LEU A 27 13.00 -14.66 3.76
N TRP A 28 11.87 -14.10 3.34
CA TRP A 28 11.83 -13.23 2.17
C TRP A 28 11.02 -11.97 2.46
N TRP A 29 11.68 -10.85 2.31
CA TRP A 29 11.08 -9.51 2.32
C TRP A 29 11.68 -8.74 1.15
N ALA A 30 10.84 -8.27 0.23
CA ALA A 30 11.29 -7.32 -0.79
C ALA A 30 11.17 -5.91 -0.21
N ASN A 31 12.25 -5.14 -0.31
CA ASN A 31 12.40 -3.83 0.31
C ASN A 31 12.64 -2.75 -0.75
N PRO A 32 11.66 -2.42 -1.62
CA PRO A 32 11.82 -1.27 -2.50
C PRO A 32 11.97 0.00 -1.68
N ALA A 33 12.96 0.80 -2.04
CA ALA A 33 13.22 2.09 -1.45
C ALA A 33 12.61 3.21 -2.31
N VAL A 34 11.94 4.15 -1.66
CA VAL A 34 11.43 5.38 -2.27
C VAL A 34 12.06 6.58 -1.61
N LYS A 35 12.16 7.70 -2.32
CA LYS A 35 12.66 8.95 -1.78
C LYS A 35 11.79 9.40 -0.60
N GLY A 36 12.41 9.65 0.55
CA GLY A 36 11.81 10.33 1.70
C GLY A 36 11.90 11.84 1.56
N GLY A 37 11.22 12.59 2.42
CA GLY A 37 11.29 14.05 2.46
C GLY A 37 10.04 14.69 3.08
N GLU A 38 9.97 15.99 3.11
CA GLU A 38 8.88 16.77 3.71
C GLU A 38 7.50 16.42 3.13
N GLY A 39 7.43 16.20 1.81
CA GLY A 39 6.21 15.84 1.09
C GLY A 39 5.83 14.36 1.21
N HIS A 40 6.67 13.52 1.81
CA HIS A 40 6.40 12.08 1.87
C HIS A 40 5.30 11.73 2.89
N GLN A 41 4.38 10.88 2.46
CA GLN A 41 3.33 10.27 3.29
C GLN A 41 3.22 8.77 3.00
N SER A 42 3.18 7.97 4.05
CA SER A 42 2.96 6.52 3.96
C SER A 42 1.52 6.22 3.54
N VAL A 43 1.36 5.26 2.65
CA VAL A 43 0.04 4.78 2.18
C VAL A 43 -0.14 3.35 2.67
N PHE A 44 -0.89 3.20 3.76
CA PHE A 44 -1.33 1.90 4.27
C PHE A 44 -2.78 1.65 3.91
N PRO A 45 -3.21 0.40 3.82
CA PRO A 45 -4.61 0.06 3.63
C PRO A 45 -5.52 0.69 4.69
N PRO A 46 -6.79 0.97 4.37
CA PRO A 46 -7.71 1.65 5.28
C PRO A 46 -8.10 0.83 6.52
N ASP A 47 -7.89 -0.48 6.51
CA ASP A 47 -8.10 -1.37 7.65
C ASP A 47 -6.93 -1.42 8.63
N VAL A 48 -5.80 -0.76 8.31
CA VAL A 48 -4.64 -0.66 9.20
C VAL A 48 -4.87 0.48 10.19
N THR A 49 -5.30 0.15 11.38
CA THR A 49 -5.58 1.08 12.48
C THR A 49 -4.53 1.06 13.57
N ALA A 50 -3.61 0.10 13.53
CA ALA A 50 -2.51 -0.04 14.46
C ALA A 50 -1.25 -0.56 13.76
N VAL A 51 -0.10 -0.10 14.24
CA VAL A 51 1.22 -0.54 13.79
C VAL A 51 2.08 -0.90 14.99
N PHE A 52 3.02 -1.81 14.78
CA PHE A 52 3.99 -2.20 15.81
C PHE A 52 5.41 -2.20 15.25
N ASP A 53 6.39 -2.14 16.14
CA ASP A 53 7.79 -2.24 15.75
C ASP A 53 8.19 -3.70 15.49
N HIS A 54 9.17 -3.93 14.64
CA HIS A 54 9.59 -5.30 14.32
C HIS A 54 10.22 -6.05 15.53
N GLY A 55 10.55 -5.35 16.58
CA GLY A 55 10.92 -5.97 17.88
C GLY A 55 9.73 -6.37 18.74
N LYS A 56 8.50 -6.08 18.30
CA LYS A 56 7.23 -6.32 19.03
C LYS A 56 7.23 -5.70 20.44
N ARG A 57 7.91 -4.56 20.61
CA ARG A 57 8.09 -3.88 21.91
C ARG A 57 7.12 -2.72 22.13
N ALA A 58 6.66 -2.13 21.04
CA ALA A 58 5.78 -0.97 21.07
C ALA A 58 4.68 -1.12 20.01
N VAL A 59 3.51 -0.60 20.33
CA VAL A 59 2.33 -0.52 19.45
C VAL A 59 1.86 0.92 19.44
N SER A 60 1.42 1.40 18.28
CA SER A 60 0.81 2.72 18.13
C SER A 60 -0.47 2.62 17.32
N ALA A 61 -1.44 3.49 17.62
CA ALA A 61 -2.51 3.78 16.69
C ALA A 61 -1.92 4.38 15.41
N PHE A 62 -2.58 4.16 14.27
CA PHE A 62 -2.16 4.64 12.97
C PHE A 62 -3.37 5.13 12.16
N PRO A 63 -3.30 6.23 11.42
CA PRO A 63 -2.11 7.08 11.22
C PRO A 63 -1.83 8.08 12.36
N ILE A 64 -2.80 8.32 13.24
CA ILE A 64 -2.65 9.29 14.33
C ILE A 64 -2.17 8.56 15.59
N ALA A 65 -0.91 8.77 15.95
CA ALA A 65 -0.35 8.27 17.19
C ALA A 65 -0.78 9.16 18.37
N THR A 66 -1.14 8.54 19.51
CA THR A 66 -1.62 9.22 20.73
C THR A 66 -0.90 8.80 22.00
N GLY A 67 0.27 8.18 21.88
CA GLY A 67 1.05 7.70 23.01
C GLY A 67 2.53 7.67 22.69
N THR A 68 3.31 6.89 23.43
CA THR A 68 4.75 6.76 23.21
C THR A 68 5.05 5.65 22.21
N TYR A 69 5.81 5.97 21.15
CA TYR A 69 6.27 5.00 20.17
C TYR A 69 7.76 5.26 19.85
N TYR A 70 8.61 4.24 19.87
CA TYR A 70 10.07 4.38 19.72
C TYR A 70 10.69 5.46 20.67
N LYS A 71 10.18 5.56 21.90
CA LYS A 71 10.59 6.55 22.91
C LYS A 71 10.25 8.02 22.56
N VAL A 72 9.49 8.25 21.49
CA VAL A 72 8.96 9.57 21.13
C VAL A 72 7.55 9.70 21.71
N ASP A 73 7.27 10.82 22.34
CA ASP A 73 5.96 11.16 22.88
C ASP A 73 5.09 11.81 21.79
N TYR A 74 4.04 11.10 21.39
CA TYR A 74 3.02 11.54 20.43
C TYR A 74 1.67 11.83 21.10
N SER A 75 1.63 12.04 22.42
CA SER A 75 0.38 12.19 23.19
C SER A 75 -0.51 13.35 22.73
N ALA A 76 0.04 14.32 22.03
CA ALA A 76 -0.70 15.42 21.43
C ALA A 76 -1.57 15.04 20.21
N GLY A 77 -1.46 13.80 19.73
CA GLY A 77 -2.09 13.37 18.49
C GLY A 77 -1.31 13.81 17.27
N VAL A 78 -0.43 12.93 16.77
CA VAL A 78 0.48 13.24 15.65
C VAL A 78 0.27 12.25 14.51
N ASP A 79 0.14 12.78 13.29
CA ASP A 79 0.06 11.97 12.07
C ASP A 79 1.46 11.39 11.74
N ILE A 80 1.70 10.16 12.17
CA ILE A 80 2.94 9.43 11.94
C ILE A 80 3.05 8.81 10.54
N SER A 81 2.04 8.94 9.69
CA SER A 81 2.17 8.60 8.27
C SER A 81 3.07 9.61 7.53
N ARG A 82 3.21 10.82 8.06
CA ARG A 82 4.08 11.87 7.49
C ARG A 82 5.53 11.69 7.92
N TYR A 83 6.46 11.56 6.97
CA TYR A 83 7.90 11.40 7.26
C TYR A 83 8.44 12.49 8.19
N LYS A 84 8.05 13.75 7.97
CA LYS A 84 8.46 14.88 8.81
C LYS A 84 8.10 14.77 10.29
N ASN A 85 7.19 13.88 10.64
CA ASN A 85 6.77 13.61 12.02
C ASN A 85 7.46 12.38 12.63
N VAL A 86 8.43 11.78 11.92
CA VAL A 86 9.15 10.58 12.35
C VAL A 86 10.61 10.94 12.65
N PRO A 87 10.94 11.38 13.89
CA PRO A 87 12.28 11.93 14.19
C PRO A 87 13.36 10.87 14.34
N VAL A 88 13.02 9.62 14.67
CA VAL A 88 14.00 8.56 14.99
C VAL A 88 13.83 7.36 14.06
N PRO A 89 14.84 6.48 13.94
CA PRO A 89 14.71 5.22 13.19
C PRO A 89 13.48 4.44 13.64
N THR A 90 12.55 4.21 12.71
CA THR A 90 11.23 3.69 13.04
C THR A 90 10.74 2.71 11.98
N SER A 91 10.18 1.58 12.42
CA SER A 91 9.39 0.69 11.58
C SER A 91 7.91 0.75 11.94
N TYR A 92 7.07 0.64 10.92
CA TYR A 92 5.64 0.40 11.05
C TYR A 92 5.35 -0.97 10.44
N MET A 93 5.01 -1.95 11.29
CA MET A 93 4.43 -3.23 10.87
C MET A 93 2.93 -3.09 11.02
N ALA A 94 2.15 -3.28 9.97
CA ALA A 94 0.70 -3.37 10.08
C ALA A 94 0.33 -4.53 10.99
N GLU A 95 -0.59 -4.33 11.93
CA GLU A 95 -1.05 -5.40 12.81
C GLU A 95 -1.68 -6.53 11.97
N LYS A 96 -2.57 -6.17 11.06
CA LYS A 96 -3.14 -7.04 10.02
C LYS A 96 -3.76 -6.21 8.92
N SER A 97 -3.98 -6.81 7.75
CA SER A 97 -4.74 -6.18 6.67
C SER A 97 -5.32 -7.25 5.74
N GLN A 98 -6.51 -6.99 5.22
CA GLN A 98 -7.19 -7.78 4.18
C GLN A 98 -6.87 -7.28 2.77
N TYR A 99 -6.02 -6.26 2.64
CA TYR A 99 -5.63 -5.65 1.37
C TYR A 99 -4.25 -6.10 0.95
N ASP A 100 -3.97 -5.97 -0.34
CA ASP A 100 -2.77 -6.50 -0.99
C ASP A 100 -1.63 -5.49 -1.12
N PHE A 101 -1.70 -4.30 -0.51
CA PHE A 101 -0.73 -3.25 -0.78
C PHE A 101 -0.19 -2.55 0.48
N VAL A 102 0.96 -1.93 0.31
CA VAL A 102 1.55 -0.88 1.13
C VAL A 102 2.27 0.09 0.20
N GLY A 103 2.37 1.36 0.55
CA GLY A 103 3.01 2.30 -0.35
C GLY A 103 3.38 3.63 0.27
N ALA A 104 3.70 4.55 -0.62
CA ALA A 104 4.05 5.91 -0.30
C ALA A 104 3.59 6.88 -1.39
N TRP A 105 3.30 8.09 -0.97
CA TRP A 105 2.98 9.22 -1.83
C TRP A 105 3.89 10.40 -1.51
N CYS A 106 4.42 11.07 -2.52
CA CYS A 106 5.15 12.32 -2.40
C CYS A 106 4.29 13.48 -2.93
N HIS A 107 3.82 14.33 -2.02
CA HIS A 107 2.96 15.47 -2.36
C HIS A 107 3.68 16.52 -3.20
N ASP A 108 5.01 16.64 -3.06
CA ASP A 108 5.81 17.60 -3.80
C ASP A 108 6.06 17.18 -5.25
N GLU A 109 6.03 15.87 -5.53
CA GLU A 109 6.33 15.29 -6.84
C GLU A 109 5.07 14.79 -7.55
N ASP A 110 3.89 14.86 -6.91
CA ASP A 110 2.62 14.32 -7.40
C ASP A 110 2.76 12.87 -7.89
N GLY A 111 3.47 12.06 -7.12
CA GLY A 111 3.79 10.70 -7.48
C GLY A 111 4.02 9.78 -6.29
N GLY A 112 3.86 8.49 -6.49
CA GLY A 112 4.04 7.49 -5.46
C GLY A 112 4.45 6.13 -6.00
N LEU A 113 4.71 5.22 -5.07
CA LEU A 113 4.95 3.81 -5.34
C LEU A 113 4.07 2.97 -4.43
N LEU A 114 3.40 1.97 -4.99
CA LEU A 114 2.72 0.91 -4.24
C LEU A 114 3.47 -0.40 -4.42
N HIS A 115 3.63 -1.14 -3.35
CA HIS A 115 4.12 -2.51 -3.33
C HIS A 115 2.91 -3.42 -3.11
N VAL A 116 2.54 -4.19 -4.11
CA VAL A 116 1.36 -5.06 -4.12
C VAL A 116 1.79 -6.53 -4.07
N ALA A 117 1.18 -7.28 -3.16
CA ALA A 117 1.36 -8.72 -3.03
C ALA A 117 0.14 -9.31 -2.34
N ASN A 118 -0.32 -10.48 -2.80
CA ASN A 118 -1.47 -11.19 -2.23
C ASN A 118 -1.31 -11.38 -0.71
N HIS A 119 -2.21 -10.79 0.09
CA HIS A 119 -2.13 -10.80 1.56
C HIS A 119 -2.22 -12.19 2.18
N HIS A 120 -2.78 -13.18 1.49
CA HIS A 120 -2.79 -14.58 1.94
C HIS A 120 -1.41 -15.24 1.85
N ILE A 121 -0.54 -14.72 0.97
CA ILE A 121 0.84 -15.20 0.78
C ILE A 121 1.83 -14.26 1.44
N ALA A 122 1.57 -12.95 1.36
CA ALA A 122 2.38 -11.88 1.90
C ALA A 122 1.60 -11.07 2.97
N PRO A 123 1.30 -11.65 4.14
CA PRO A 123 0.53 -10.97 5.18
C PRO A 123 1.28 -9.78 5.79
N GLY A 124 2.59 -9.84 5.86
CA GLY A 124 3.42 -8.79 6.43
C GLY A 124 3.49 -7.55 5.54
N LYS A 125 3.11 -6.39 6.08
CA LYS A 125 3.25 -5.06 5.45
C LYS A 125 4.02 -4.16 6.39
N LYS A 126 5.12 -3.61 5.89
CA LYS A 126 6.05 -2.86 6.72
C LYS A 126 6.60 -1.65 5.99
N GLN A 127 6.81 -0.58 6.75
CA GLN A 127 7.65 0.55 6.37
C GLN A 127 8.85 0.63 7.31
N TRP A 128 9.99 1.05 6.78
CA TRP A 128 11.15 1.44 7.55
C TRP A 128 11.63 2.83 7.14
N SER A 129 12.07 3.62 8.12
CA SER A 129 12.70 4.91 7.94
C SER A 129 13.80 5.12 8.97
N TRP A 130 14.89 5.79 8.60
CA TRP A 130 15.90 6.26 9.54
C TRP A 130 15.42 7.46 10.38
N GLY A 131 14.27 8.05 10.02
CA GLY A 131 13.75 9.27 10.63
C GLY A 131 14.45 10.53 10.12
N HIS A 132 13.86 11.67 10.43
CA HIS A 132 14.32 12.96 9.89
C HIS A 132 15.31 13.73 10.79
N SER A 133 15.66 13.21 11.98
CA SER A 133 16.66 13.83 12.85
C SER A 133 18.07 13.79 12.26
N GLU A 134 19.00 14.54 12.83
CA GLU A 134 20.41 14.55 12.41
C GLU A 134 21.02 13.14 12.34
N PHE A 135 20.65 12.26 13.28
CA PHE A 135 21.08 10.87 13.26
C PHE A 135 20.56 10.13 12.01
N GLY A 136 19.27 10.26 11.69
CA GLY A 136 18.68 9.67 10.49
C GLY A 136 19.32 10.19 9.22
N GLN A 137 19.50 11.52 9.12
CA GLN A 137 20.13 12.17 7.97
C GLN A 137 21.60 11.73 7.79
N ALA A 138 22.33 11.47 8.87
CA ALA A 138 23.70 10.96 8.78
C ALA A 138 23.72 9.54 8.17
N TRP A 139 22.76 8.68 8.55
CA TRP A 139 22.64 7.34 7.96
C TRP A 139 22.17 7.40 6.50
N ASP A 140 21.18 8.21 6.19
CA ASP A 140 20.72 8.41 4.81
C ASP A 140 21.87 8.84 3.90
N LYS A 141 22.67 9.81 4.34
CA LYS A 141 23.84 10.28 3.60
C LYS A 141 24.89 9.19 3.38
N SER A 142 25.07 8.29 4.35
CA SER A 142 26.02 7.17 4.24
C SER A 142 25.54 6.08 3.29
N LEU A 143 24.23 5.93 3.12
CA LEU A 143 23.60 4.84 2.36
C LEU A 143 23.17 5.25 0.95
N THR A 144 22.87 6.52 0.72
CA THR A 144 22.29 7.03 -0.53
C THR A 144 23.15 8.07 -1.25
N ASP A 145 24.36 8.34 -0.76
CA ASP A 145 25.23 9.41 -1.24
C ASP A 145 24.54 10.77 -1.23
N ASN A 146 24.12 11.27 -2.40
CA ASN A 146 23.48 12.57 -2.56
C ASN A 146 21.96 12.49 -2.82
N ASN A 147 21.34 11.30 -2.76
CA ASN A 147 19.92 11.12 -3.08
C ASN A 147 18.98 11.48 -1.91
N GLY A 148 19.55 11.78 -0.73
CA GLY A 148 18.79 12.17 0.46
C GLY A 148 18.11 10.99 1.17
N PRO A 149 17.15 11.27 2.05
CA PRO A 149 16.48 10.24 2.84
C PRO A 149 15.65 9.30 1.96
N TYR A 150 15.50 8.06 2.44
CA TYR A 150 14.69 7.05 1.78
C TYR A 150 13.78 6.32 2.78
N ILE A 151 12.73 5.71 2.24
CA ILE A 151 11.76 4.91 2.97
C ILE A 151 11.70 3.54 2.30
N GLU A 152 11.78 2.48 3.08
CA GLU A 152 11.57 1.12 2.59
C GLU A 152 10.11 0.71 2.74
N LEU A 153 9.52 0.18 1.65
CA LEU A 153 8.14 -0.29 1.58
C LEU A 153 8.17 -1.80 1.37
N MET A 154 7.82 -2.57 2.39
CA MET A 154 8.09 -4.00 2.41
C MET A 154 6.84 -4.85 2.50
N THR A 155 6.84 -6.01 1.81
CA THR A 155 5.92 -7.11 2.12
C THR A 155 6.70 -8.38 2.43
N GLY A 156 6.25 -9.13 3.45
CA GLY A 156 6.87 -10.38 3.92
C GLY A 156 6.11 -11.59 3.41
N ILE A 157 6.82 -12.53 2.79
CA ILE A 157 6.25 -13.74 2.20
C ILE A 157 6.14 -14.82 3.27
N PHE A 158 4.93 -15.30 3.49
CA PHE A 158 4.58 -16.29 4.53
C PHE A 158 5.03 -15.90 5.94
N ALA A 159 5.21 -14.60 6.18
CA ALA A 159 5.58 -14.05 7.48
C ALA A 159 4.90 -12.69 7.68
N ASP A 160 4.29 -12.47 8.83
CA ASP A 160 3.62 -11.22 9.22
C ASP A 160 4.57 -10.23 9.90
N ASN A 161 5.75 -10.67 10.29
CA ASN A 161 6.77 -9.85 10.92
C ASN A 161 8.18 -10.27 10.47
N GLN A 162 9.09 -9.33 10.37
CA GLN A 162 10.52 -9.55 10.27
C GLN A 162 11.14 -9.45 11.68
N PRO A 163 11.90 -10.45 12.19
CA PRO A 163 12.62 -11.52 11.45
C PRO A 163 11.93 -12.90 11.47
N ASP A 164 10.63 -13.00 11.66
CA ASP A 164 9.95 -14.28 11.63
C ASP A 164 10.14 -14.94 10.25
N PHE A 165 10.36 -16.24 10.23
CA PHE A 165 10.62 -17.01 9.01
C PHE A 165 9.59 -18.13 8.84
N THR A 166 9.51 -18.66 7.63
CA THR A 166 8.66 -19.81 7.31
C THR A 166 9.49 -21.03 6.96
N TRP A 167 8.82 -22.20 6.89
CA TRP A 167 9.45 -23.47 6.55
C TRP A 167 9.06 -23.92 5.15
N LEU A 168 10.01 -24.60 4.52
CA LEU A 168 9.83 -25.44 3.35
C LEU A 168 10.04 -26.89 3.77
N ASP A 169 9.07 -27.74 3.53
CA ASP A 169 9.23 -29.18 3.76
C ASP A 169 10.27 -29.77 2.80
N ALA A 170 10.64 -31.02 3.03
CA ALA A 170 11.58 -31.73 2.16
C ALA A 170 11.04 -31.71 0.72
N TYR A 171 11.85 -31.22 -0.22
CA TYR A 171 11.50 -31.12 -1.65
C TYR A 171 10.28 -30.23 -1.97
N GLU A 172 9.83 -29.40 -1.02
CA GLU A 172 8.74 -28.47 -1.24
C GLU A 172 9.16 -27.29 -2.11
N GLU A 173 8.21 -26.83 -2.92
CA GLU A 173 8.30 -25.61 -3.73
C GLU A 173 7.20 -24.63 -3.32
N LYS A 174 7.56 -23.36 -3.14
CA LYS A 174 6.61 -22.26 -2.99
C LYS A 174 6.82 -21.25 -4.11
N ARG A 175 5.71 -20.69 -4.59
CA ARG A 175 5.71 -19.61 -5.61
C ARG A 175 4.97 -18.42 -5.08
N PHE A 176 5.43 -17.22 -5.45
CA PHE A 176 4.80 -15.96 -5.10
C PHE A 176 5.19 -14.87 -6.08
N GLU A 177 4.36 -13.83 -6.12
CA GLU A 177 4.53 -12.68 -6.97
C GLU A 177 4.42 -11.41 -6.14
N GLN A 178 5.20 -10.40 -6.53
CA GLN A 178 5.16 -9.05 -5.95
C GLN A 178 5.25 -8.03 -7.08
N TYR A 179 4.50 -6.94 -6.94
CA TYR A 179 4.40 -5.91 -7.96
C TYR A 179 4.77 -4.56 -7.36
N PHE A 180 5.57 -3.79 -8.08
CA PHE A 180 5.91 -2.41 -7.74
C PHE A 180 5.26 -1.50 -8.77
N LEU A 181 4.30 -0.68 -8.31
CA LEU A 181 3.40 0.12 -9.13
C LEU A 181 3.70 1.60 -8.92
N PRO A 182 4.50 2.25 -9.78
CA PRO A 182 4.57 3.71 -9.79
C PRO A 182 3.23 4.27 -10.25
N TYR A 183 2.73 5.30 -9.56
CA TYR A 183 1.49 5.98 -9.92
C TYR A 183 1.58 7.48 -9.66
N HIS A 184 0.71 8.26 -10.29
CA HIS A 184 0.66 9.71 -10.19
C HIS A 184 -0.77 10.25 -10.24
N SER A 185 -0.94 11.52 -9.93
CA SER A 185 -2.20 12.29 -10.07
C SER A 185 -3.37 11.87 -9.17
N LEU A 186 -3.31 10.75 -8.45
CA LEU A 186 -4.40 10.31 -7.58
C LEU A 186 -4.28 10.80 -6.12
N GLY A 187 -3.06 11.07 -5.64
CA GLY A 187 -2.83 11.30 -4.22
C GLY A 187 -2.89 10.03 -3.37
N MET A 188 -3.43 10.16 -2.18
CA MET A 188 -3.63 9.01 -1.27
C MET A 188 -4.71 8.08 -1.83
N VAL A 189 -4.42 6.78 -1.83
CA VAL A 189 -5.30 5.76 -2.41
C VAL A 189 -5.75 4.76 -1.34
N GLN A 190 -6.87 4.09 -1.59
CA GLN A 190 -7.51 3.19 -0.63
C GLN A 190 -7.43 1.73 -1.03
N ASN A 191 -7.15 1.44 -2.31
CA ASN A 191 -6.94 0.06 -2.76
C ASN A 191 -6.00 0.02 -3.97
N ALA A 192 -5.30 -1.10 -4.11
CA ALA A 192 -4.47 -1.39 -5.27
C ALA A 192 -4.42 -2.89 -5.52
N SER A 193 -4.55 -3.26 -6.77
CA SER A 193 -4.28 -4.60 -7.30
C SER A 193 -3.13 -4.55 -8.31
N ARG A 194 -2.74 -5.68 -8.85
CA ARG A 194 -1.75 -5.72 -9.92
C ARG A 194 -2.20 -5.02 -11.21
N ASP A 195 -3.49 -4.72 -11.37
CA ASP A 195 -4.06 -4.20 -12.61
C ASP A 195 -4.57 -2.76 -12.49
N ALA A 196 -4.93 -2.31 -11.27
CA ALA A 196 -5.50 -1.00 -11.06
C ALA A 196 -5.23 -0.46 -9.64
N VAL A 197 -5.27 0.87 -9.52
CA VAL A 197 -5.20 1.61 -8.25
C VAL A 197 -6.46 2.46 -8.11
N ILE A 198 -7.07 2.45 -6.93
CA ILE A 198 -8.35 3.09 -6.66
C ILE A 198 -8.22 4.11 -5.54
N LYS A 199 -8.79 5.30 -5.77
CA LYS A 199 -9.04 6.34 -4.78
C LYS A 199 -10.53 6.45 -4.49
N LEU A 200 -10.90 6.54 -3.21
CA LEU A 200 -12.22 6.91 -2.76
C LEU A 200 -12.09 7.65 -1.42
N GLN A 201 -12.25 8.93 -1.42
CA GLN A 201 -11.96 9.77 -0.26
C GLN A 201 -13.03 10.85 -0.06
N ARG A 202 -13.39 11.13 1.19
CA ARG A 202 -14.20 12.29 1.53
C ARG A 202 -13.35 13.56 1.55
N SER A 203 -13.89 14.63 0.99
CA SER A 203 -13.32 15.98 1.06
C SER A 203 -14.40 17.03 1.27
N ASP A 204 -14.01 18.28 1.47
CA ASP A 204 -14.96 19.40 1.57
C ASP A 204 -15.77 19.62 0.29
N ARG A 205 -15.33 19.09 -0.84
CA ARG A 205 -16.01 19.16 -2.14
C ARG A 205 -17.06 18.04 -2.34
N GLY A 206 -17.02 16.99 -1.52
CA GLY A 206 -17.83 15.78 -1.65
C GLY A 206 -16.99 14.52 -1.63
N ILE A 207 -17.38 13.50 -2.39
CA ILE A 207 -16.64 12.25 -2.50
C ILE A 207 -15.72 12.31 -3.71
N GLU A 208 -14.43 12.39 -3.46
CA GLU A 208 -13.39 12.27 -4.49
C GLU A 208 -13.17 10.80 -4.83
N TRP A 209 -13.16 10.49 -6.10
CA TRP A 209 -12.85 9.17 -6.61
C TRP A 209 -11.82 9.23 -7.72
N GLY A 210 -11.08 8.14 -7.92
CA GLY A 210 -10.12 8.02 -9.00
C GLY A 210 -9.76 6.57 -9.27
N LEU A 211 -9.36 6.33 -10.51
CA LEU A 211 -8.88 5.05 -11.02
C LEU A 211 -7.61 5.30 -11.82
N TYR A 212 -6.56 4.56 -11.54
CA TYR A 212 -5.32 4.55 -12.30
C TYR A 212 -5.08 3.15 -12.86
N ALA A 213 -4.85 3.06 -14.15
CA ALA A 213 -4.64 1.79 -14.82
C ALA A 213 -3.15 1.36 -14.75
N ILE A 214 -2.92 0.16 -14.28
CA ILE A 214 -1.61 -0.52 -14.34
C ILE A 214 -1.54 -1.42 -15.57
N SER A 215 -2.63 -2.10 -15.89
CA SER A 215 -2.84 -2.90 -17.11
C SER A 215 -3.86 -2.21 -18.02
N PRO A 216 -3.98 -2.58 -19.29
CA PRO A 216 -5.05 -2.09 -20.14
C PRO A 216 -6.43 -2.46 -19.58
N LEU A 217 -7.26 -1.47 -19.31
CA LEU A 217 -8.64 -1.65 -18.83
C LEU A 217 -9.62 -1.42 -19.99
N ASN A 218 -9.81 -2.42 -20.85
CA ASN A 218 -10.73 -2.35 -21.95
C ASN A 218 -12.00 -3.15 -21.68
N GLY A 219 -13.17 -2.49 -21.78
CA GLY A 219 -14.44 -3.13 -21.51
C GLY A 219 -14.76 -3.31 -20.01
N TYR A 220 -14.02 -2.62 -19.15
CA TYR A 220 -14.30 -2.56 -17.74
C TYR A 220 -15.43 -1.58 -17.41
N ARG A 221 -15.99 -1.72 -16.22
CA ARG A 221 -17.03 -0.87 -15.67
C ARG A 221 -16.65 -0.43 -14.27
N LEU A 222 -16.70 0.88 -14.01
CA LEU A 222 -16.47 1.46 -12.70
C LEU A 222 -17.81 1.86 -12.09
N ALA A 223 -18.13 1.30 -10.93
CA ALA A 223 -19.37 1.62 -10.23
C ALA A 223 -19.07 2.10 -8.80
N ILE A 224 -19.74 3.18 -8.38
CA ILE A 224 -19.76 3.67 -7.00
C ILE A 224 -21.17 3.56 -6.47
N ARG A 225 -21.35 2.91 -5.31
CA ARG A 225 -22.66 2.67 -4.70
C ARG A 225 -22.62 2.99 -3.21
N GLU A 226 -23.74 3.49 -2.71
CA GLU A 226 -23.98 3.53 -1.26
C GLU A 226 -24.38 2.12 -0.80
N ILE A 227 -23.76 1.64 0.28
CA ILE A 227 -24.03 0.30 0.81
C ILE A 227 -25.49 0.21 1.26
N GLY A 228 -26.20 -0.81 0.76
CA GLY A 228 -27.62 -1.02 1.03
C GLY A 228 -28.57 -0.26 0.08
N LYS A 229 -28.05 0.46 -0.92
CA LYS A 229 -28.83 1.07 -1.99
C LYS A 229 -28.65 0.31 -3.31
N CYS A 230 -29.72 0.22 -4.08
CA CYS A 230 -29.68 -0.44 -5.40
C CYS A 230 -29.11 0.47 -6.50
N ASN A 231 -29.32 1.77 -6.39
CA ASN A 231 -28.90 2.72 -7.42
C ASN A 231 -27.42 3.08 -7.25
N ALA A 232 -26.68 3.06 -8.34
CA ALA A 232 -25.31 3.55 -8.39
C ALA A 232 -25.29 5.09 -8.36
N LEU A 233 -24.30 5.66 -7.69
CA LEU A 233 -23.96 7.08 -7.72
C LEU A 233 -23.13 7.43 -8.96
N LEU A 234 -22.33 6.46 -9.40
CA LEU A 234 -21.55 6.44 -10.65
C LEU A 234 -21.62 5.03 -11.22
N ASP A 235 -21.75 4.92 -12.54
CA ASP A 235 -21.74 3.61 -13.23
C ASP A 235 -21.32 3.81 -14.69
N ASP A 236 -20.00 3.88 -14.92
CA ASP A 236 -19.42 4.25 -16.18
C ASP A 236 -18.57 3.12 -16.80
N ALA A 237 -18.61 3.04 -18.12
CA ALA A 237 -17.70 2.20 -18.87
C ALA A 237 -16.29 2.81 -18.87
N VAL A 238 -15.29 1.97 -18.67
CA VAL A 238 -13.88 2.36 -18.56
C VAL A 238 -13.09 1.79 -19.72
N ALA A 239 -12.28 2.65 -20.35
CA ALA A 239 -11.26 2.28 -21.32
C ALA A 239 -9.99 3.10 -21.03
N LEU A 240 -9.02 2.49 -20.34
CA LEU A 240 -7.77 3.15 -19.95
C LEU A 240 -6.55 2.36 -20.43
N MET A 241 -5.54 3.09 -20.85
CA MET A 241 -4.21 2.53 -21.12
C MET A 241 -3.39 2.53 -19.82
N PRO A 242 -2.37 1.66 -19.71
CA PRO A 242 -1.43 1.69 -18.59
C PRO A 242 -0.83 3.09 -18.36
N ALA A 243 -0.57 3.41 -17.11
CA ALA A 243 -0.06 4.70 -16.65
C ALA A 243 -1.00 5.89 -16.94
N THR A 244 -2.31 5.65 -17.05
CA THR A 244 -3.31 6.71 -17.17
C THR A 244 -4.32 6.67 -16.04
N ALA A 245 -4.86 7.86 -15.69
CA ALA A 245 -5.82 8.02 -14.61
C ALA A 245 -7.10 8.72 -15.11
N ILE A 246 -8.22 8.36 -14.47
CA ILE A 246 -9.45 9.15 -14.47
C ILE A 246 -9.83 9.45 -13.02
N GLN A 247 -10.42 10.60 -12.78
CA GLN A 247 -10.87 11.00 -11.45
C GLN A 247 -12.03 12.00 -11.52
N GLY A 248 -12.75 12.10 -10.43
CA GLY A 248 -13.88 13.02 -10.33
C GLY A 248 -14.31 13.27 -8.89
N VAL A 249 -15.37 14.08 -8.77
CA VAL A 249 -15.99 14.40 -7.47
C VAL A 249 -17.49 14.20 -7.59
N LEU A 250 -18.08 13.45 -6.66
CA LEU A 250 -19.51 13.34 -6.48
C LEU A 250 -19.95 14.43 -5.49
N HIS A 251 -20.52 15.51 -6.01
CA HIS A 251 -20.93 16.68 -5.23
C HIS A 251 -22.28 16.47 -4.53
N GLY A 252 -22.45 17.12 -3.38
CA GLY A 252 -23.75 17.22 -2.69
C GLY A 252 -24.25 15.90 -2.08
N ILE A 253 -23.42 14.87 -2.03
CA ILE A 253 -23.72 13.58 -1.41
C ILE A 253 -22.83 13.35 -0.20
N ASN A 254 -23.40 12.78 0.85
CA ASN A 254 -22.69 12.48 2.09
C ASN A 254 -23.13 11.13 2.66
N PRO A 255 -22.95 10.03 1.92
CA PRO A 255 -23.35 8.72 2.38
C PRO A 255 -22.45 8.23 3.51
N ASP A 256 -23.01 7.45 4.45
CA ASP A 256 -22.24 6.90 5.56
C ASP A 256 -21.21 5.85 5.10
N ARG A 257 -21.58 5.05 4.10
CA ARG A 257 -20.74 3.95 3.59
C ARG A 257 -20.86 3.83 2.08
N LEU A 258 -19.73 3.69 1.42
CA LEU A 258 -19.62 3.55 -0.04
C LEU A 258 -18.83 2.30 -0.42
N THR A 259 -19.17 1.75 -1.58
CA THR A 259 -18.33 0.82 -2.31
C THR A 259 -17.91 1.44 -3.63
N ILE A 260 -16.71 1.14 -4.08
CA ILE A 260 -16.25 1.34 -5.46
C ILE A 260 -15.83 -0.02 -6.00
N GLU A 261 -16.28 -0.35 -7.18
CA GLU A 261 -16.07 -1.64 -7.82
C GLU A 261 -15.61 -1.43 -9.25
N LEU A 262 -14.57 -2.14 -9.65
CA LEU A 262 -14.12 -2.26 -11.02
C LEU A 262 -14.39 -3.68 -11.48
N SER A 263 -15.23 -3.87 -12.48
CA SER A 263 -15.60 -5.18 -13.04
C SER A 263 -15.26 -5.27 -14.52
N ASP A 264 -14.97 -6.48 -15.00
CA ASP A 264 -14.77 -6.74 -16.42
C ASP A 264 -16.11 -6.80 -17.19
N ALA A 265 -16.02 -7.03 -18.51
CA ALA A 265 -17.19 -7.12 -19.39
C ALA A 265 -18.16 -8.27 -19.03
N ASP A 266 -17.68 -9.31 -18.37
CA ASP A 266 -18.48 -10.46 -17.91
C ASP A 266 -19.11 -10.20 -16.53
N GLY A 267 -18.90 -9.01 -15.94
CA GLY A 267 -19.38 -8.63 -14.62
C GLY A 267 -18.62 -9.33 -13.48
N ARG A 268 -17.46 -9.90 -13.78
CA ARG A 268 -16.57 -10.41 -12.75
C ARG A 268 -15.81 -9.23 -12.17
N SER A 269 -16.05 -8.94 -10.90
CA SER A 269 -15.11 -8.13 -10.16
C SER A 269 -13.81 -8.94 -10.09
N GLU A 270 -12.69 -8.36 -10.48
CA GLU A 270 -11.40 -8.98 -10.21
C GLU A 270 -11.33 -9.27 -8.72
N GLU A 271 -10.90 -10.47 -8.30
CA GLU A 271 -10.82 -10.89 -6.88
C GLU A 271 -10.02 -9.91 -6.00
N HIS A 272 -9.35 -8.96 -6.63
CA HIS A 272 -8.54 -7.91 -6.02
C HIS A 272 -9.20 -6.52 -6.01
N THR A 273 -10.37 -6.35 -6.63
CA THR A 273 -11.22 -5.17 -6.42
C THR A 273 -12.13 -5.43 -5.23
N SER A 274 -11.51 -5.51 -4.06
CA SER A 274 -12.23 -5.66 -2.81
C SER A 274 -13.21 -4.50 -2.61
N GLU A 275 -14.34 -4.80 -1.96
CA GLU A 275 -15.23 -3.79 -1.40
C GLU A 275 -14.40 -2.78 -0.60
N LEU A 276 -14.22 -1.58 -1.13
CA LEU A 276 -13.71 -0.46 -0.38
C LEU A 276 -14.79 -0.05 0.62
N GLN A 277 -14.83 -0.73 1.74
CA GLN A 277 -15.50 -0.21 2.90
C GLN A 277 -14.64 0.95 3.42
N SER A 278 -14.77 2.12 2.82
CA SER A 278 -14.29 3.31 3.48
C SER A 278 -15.18 3.50 4.72
N ARG A 279 -14.76 2.98 5.86
CA ARG A 279 -15.19 3.53 7.14
C ARG A 279 -14.62 4.93 7.16
N LEU A 280 -15.42 5.87 6.70
CA LEU A 280 -15.17 7.27 6.92
C LEU A 280 -15.39 7.49 8.42
N HIS A 281 -14.33 7.31 9.21
CA HIS A 281 -14.32 7.77 10.59
C HIS A 281 -14.26 9.30 10.55
N LEU A 282 -15.34 9.91 11.06
CA LEU A 282 -15.36 11.32 11.42
C LEU A 282 -14.35 11.60 12.54
#